data_2864ef20eb46f0be3d03cc9e7579df91
#
_entry.id   2864ef20eb46f0be3d03cc9e7579df91
#
_cell.length_a   1.000
_cell.length_b   1.000
_cell.length_c   1.000
_cell.angle_alpha   90.00
_cell.angle_beta   90.00
_cell.angle_gamma   90.00
#
_symmetry.space_group_name_H-M   'P 1'
#
loop_
_entity.id
_entity.type
_entity.pdbx_description
1 polymer ?
#
loop_
_entity_poly.entity_id
_entity_poly.type
_entity_poly.pdbx_seq_one_letter_code
_entity_poly.pdbx_strand_id
1 'polypeptide(L)'
;MSRTSAREIPRWQWPAFLDQFSRTHRARLATLDEEDESTPTGHPLRSVTPFVHNNRVAHIDIRFQDDPHGREPARIHSPVSVHVHETTEGIALRLEIVDDKGRATHLRFGAAARPEMLDGVAPGELSH
;
A
#
# COMPACT_ATOMS: atom_id res chain seq x y z
N MET A 1 -21.50 -9.67 1.08
CA MET A 1 -20.59 -9.06 2.04
C MET A 1 -19.16 -9.47 1.75
N SER A 2 -18.30 -8.49 1.61
CA SER A 2 -16.90 -8.78 1.32
C SER A 2 -16.17 -9.21 2.56
N ARG A 3 -15.33 -10.20 2.41
CA ARG A 3 -14.42 -10.58 3.47
C ARG A 3 -13.04 -10.09 3.12
N THR A 4 -12.25 -9.84 4.13
CA THR A 4 -10.87 -9.48 3.94
C THR A 4 -9.99 -10.57 4.55
N SER A 5 -8.83 -10.75 3.98
CA SER A 5 -7.86 -11.68 4.53
C SER A 5 -6.48 -11.06 4.47
N ALA A 6 -5.66 -11.42 5.43
CA ALA A 6 -4.27 -10.99 5.46
C ALA A 6 -3.41 -12.15 5.01
N ARG A 7 -2.49 -11.85 4.09
CA ARG A 7 -1.59 -12.87 3.56
C ARG A 7 -0.16 -12.39 3.78
N GLU A 8 0.63 -13.20 4.44
CA GLU A 8 2.03 -12.86 4.62
C GLU A 8 2.82 -13.23 3.38
N ILE A 9 3.69 -12.32 2.96
CA ILE A 9 4.54 -12.55 1.80
C ILE A 9 5.88 -13.08 2.30
N PRO A 10 6.29 -14.29 1.89
CA PRO A 10 7.59 -14.82 2.30
C PRO A 10 8.73 -13.91 1.86
N ARG A 11 9.78 -13.84 2.67
CA ARG A 11 10.88 -12.92 2.38
C ARG A 11 11.48 -13.09 1.00
N TRP A 12 11.62 -14.33 0.56
CA TRP A 12 12.25 -14.58 -0.73
C TRP A 12 11.40 -14.07 -1.90
N GLN A 13 10.11 -13.77 -1.65
CA GLN A 13 9.23 -13.24 -2.68
C GLN A 13 9.16 -11.72 -2.67
N TRP A 14 9.71 -11.07 -1.64
CA TRP A 14 9.53 -9.62 -1.51
C TRP A 14 9.94 -8.83 -2.76
N PRO A 15 11.12 -9.08 -3.37
CA PRO A 15 11.49 -8.26 -4.52
C PRO A 15 10.50 -8.39 -5.68
N ALA A 16 10.12 -9.61 -6.02
CA ALA A 16 9.17 -9.82 -7.12
C ALA A 16 7.78 -9.34 -6.76
N PHE A 17 7.35 -9.61 -5.51
CA PHE A 17 6.02 -9.20 -5.07
C PHE A 17 5.88 -7.68 -5.07
N LEU A 18 6.86 -6.97 -4.51
CA LEU A 18 6.77 -5.51 -4.40
C LEU A 18 6.89 -4.85 -5.77
N ASP A 19 7.66 -5.42 -6.67
CA ASP A 19 7.74 -4.92 -8.03
C ASP A 19 6.38 -5.05 -8.73
N GLN A 20 5.76 -6.22 -8.62
CA GLN A 20 4.46 -6.45 -9.21
C GLN A 20 3.39 -5.58 -8.55
N PHE A 21 3.46 -5.45 -7.23
CA PHE A 21 2.54 -4.63 -6.47
C PHE A 21 2.59 -3.18 -6.94
N SER A 22 3.80 -2.66 -7.15
CA SER A 22 3.99 -1.29 -7.62
C SER A 22 3.35 -1.08 -8.99
N ARG A 23 3.55 -2.02 -9.89
CA ARG A 23 2.99 -1.91 -11.24
C ARG A 23 1.48 -1.98 -11.23
N THR A 24 0.94 -2.90 -10.44
CA THR A 24 -0.50 -3.12 -10.37
C THR A 24 -1.23 -1.93 -9.78
N HIS A 25 -0.60 -1.27 -8.80
CA HIS A 25 -1.30 -0.23 -8.03
C HIS A 25 -0.79 1.18 -8.32
N ARG A 26 0.00 1.35 -9.39
CA ARG A 26 0.49 2.68 -9.74
C ARG A 26 -0.69 3.61 -9.98
N ALA A 27 -0.60 4.79 -9.43
CA ALA A 27 -1.59 5.86 -9.54
C ALA A 27 -2.85 5.66 -8.69
N ARG A 28 -2.99 4.53 -7.99
CA ARG A 28 -4.09 4.39 -7.04
C ARG A 28 -3.85 5.34 -5.88
N LEU A 29 -4.93 5.95 -5.41
CA LEU A 29 -4.83 6.82 -4.23
C LEU A 29 -4.56 5.98 -3.00
N ALA A 30 -3.54 6.36 -2.26
CA ALA A 30 -3.13 5.62 -1.08
C ALA A 30 -2.78 6.59 0.04
N THR A 31 -2.99 6.13 1.26
CA THR A 31 -2.68 6.89 2.47
C THR A 31 -1.62 6.12 3.23
N LEU A 32 -0.58 6.81 3.66
CA LEU A 32 0.48 6.18 4.43
C LEU A 32 0.25 6.46 5.90
N ASP A 33 0.07 5.40 6.68
CA ASP A 33 -0.08 5.49 8.13
C ASP A 33 1.15 4.88 8.78
N GLU A 34 1.89 5.68 9.51
CA GLU A 34 2.97 5.18 10.33
C GLU A 34 2.50 5.20 11.78
N GLU A 35 3.26 4.56 12.63
CA GLU A 35 2.81 4.35 14.01
C GLU A 35 2.33 5.63 14.70
N ASP A 36 3.06 6.71 14.50
CA ASP A 36 2.75 7.96 15.17
C ASP A 36 2.22 9.03 14.24
N GLU A 37 2.09 8.74 12.97
CA GLU A 37 1.69 9.74 11.98
C GLU A 37 0.83 9.13 10.92
N SER A 38 -0.05 9.94 10.38
CA SER A 38 -0.88 9.50 9.28
C SER A 38 -1.05 10.67 8.33
N THR A 39 -1.01 10.36 7.03
CA THR A 39 -1.26 11.36 6.00
C THR A 39 -2.75 11.49 5.85
N PRO A 40 -3.32 12.68 6.07
CA PRO A 40 -4.79 12.82 6.09
C PRO A 40 -5.45 12.61 4.73
N THR A 41 -4.75 12.81 3.63
CA THR A 41 -5.33 12.64 2.31
C THR A 41 -4.52 11.65 1.50
N GLY A 42 -5.22 10.96 0.61
CA GLY A 42 -4.56 10.01 -0.28
C GLY A 42 -3.79 10.70 -1.38
N HIS A 43 -2.73 10.07 -1.82
CA HIS A 43 -1.92 10.53 -2.94
C HIS A 43 -1.73 9.38 -3.91
N PRO A 44 -1.56 9.66 -5.21
CA PRO A 44 -1.34 8.57 -6.16
C PRO A 44 -0.02 7.87 -5.89
N LEU A 45 -0.08 6.57 -5.78
CA LEU A 45 1.11 5.78 -5.50
C LEU A 45 2.02 5.75 -6.72
N ARG A 46 3.32 5.89 -6.49
CA ARG A 46 4.30 5.73 -7.54
C ARG A 46 4.96 4.36 -7.47
N SER A 47 5.47 4.01 -6.30
CA SER A 47 6.17 2.72 -6.18
C SER A 47 6.36 2.33 -4.72
N VAL A 48 6.49 1.02 -4.52
CA VAL A 48 6.96 0.42 -3.28
C VAL A 48 8.16 -0.42 -3.69
N THR A 49 9.36 0.05 -3.37
CA THR A 49 10.59 -0.50 -3.93
C THR A 49 11.49 -1.09 -2.85
N PRO A 50 11.82 -2.38 -2.95
CA PRO A 50 12.78 -2.96 -2.02
C PRO A 50 14.20 -2.63 -2.47
N PHE A 51 15.06 -2.33 -1.51
CA PHE A 51 16.49 -2.19 -1.76
C PHE A 51 17.18 -3.46 -1.28
N VAL A 52 17.77 -4.19 -2.20
CA VAL A 52 18.40 -5.48 -1.89
C VAL A 52 19.89 -5.29 -1.73
N HIS A 53 20.42 -5.78 -0.62
CA HIS A 53 21.84 -5.72 -0.31
C HIS A 53 22.23 -7.03 0.35
N ASN A 54 23.26 -7.69 -0.16
CA ASN A 54 23.74 -8.99 0.34
C ASN A 54 22.61 -10.01 0.42
N ASN A 55 21.82 -10.11 -0.66
CA ASN A 55 20.68 -11.03 -0.78
C ASN A 55 19.59 -10.82 0.25
N ARG A 56 19.52 -9.61 0.83
CA ARG A 56 18.49 -9.26 1.80
C ARG A 56 17.89 -7.95 1.43
N VAL A 57 16.61 -7.78 1.76
CA VAL A 57 15.97 -6.47 1.60
C VAL A 57 16.37 -5.63 2.82
N ALA A 58 17.22 -4.64 2.58
CA ALA A 58 17.73 -3.79 3.64
C ALA A 58 16.70 -2.72 4.04
N HIS A 59 15.94 -2.23 3.08
CA HIS A 59 14.86 -1.30 3.35
C HIS A 59 13.87 -1.32 2.20
N ILE A 60 12.69 -0.75 2.45
CA ILE A 60 11.62 -0.62 1.47
C ILE A 60 11.25 0.86 1.39
N ASP A 61 11.22 1.41 0.18
CA ASP A 61 10.88 2.81 -0.06
C ASP A 61 9.49 2.92 -0.66
N ILE A 62 8.65 3.78 -0.08
CA ILE A 62 7.33 4.08 -0.61
C ILE A 62 7.35 5.50 -1.16
N ARG A 63 7.01 5.66 -2.45
CA ARG A 63 7.00 6.95 -3.13
C ARG A 63 5.63 7.23 -3.70
N PHE A 64 5.28 8.51 -3.72
CA PHE A 64 4.03 8.99 -4.32
C PHE A 64 4.36 9.83 -5.54
N GLN A 65 3.44 9.85 -6.53
CA GLN A 65 3.69 10.52 -7.79
C GLN A 65 3.69 12.04 -7.67
N ASP A 66 2.82 12.55 -6.82
CA ASP A 66 2.61 14.00 -6.73
C ASP A 66 3.12 14.56 -5.42
N ASP A 67 4.38 14.26 -5.10
CA ASP A 67 4.97 14.83 -3.90
C ASP A 67 5.35 16.27 -4.21
N PRO A 68 4.51 17.26 -3.87
CA PRO A 68 4.77 18.65 -4.23
C PRO A 68 5.93 19.25 -3.47
N HIS A 69 6.36 18.60 -2.41
CA HIS A 69 7.45 19.13 -1.59
C HIS A 69 8.78 18.45 -1.88
N GLY A 70 8.81 17.53 -2.83
CA GLY A 70 10.04 16.84 -3.16
C GLY A 70 10.63 16.09 -1.99
N ARG A 71 9.77 15.56 -1.13
CA ARG A 71 10.24 14.85 0.05
C ARG A 71 10.93 13.57 -0.32
N GLU A 72 11.81 13.14 0.56
CA GLU A 72 12.37 11.82 0.39
C GLU A 72 11.30 10.77 0.58
N PRO A 73 11.49 9.59 -0.02
CA PRO A 73 10.50 8.53 0.13
C PRO A 73 10.37 8.11 1.59
N ALA A 74 9.21 7.58 1.93
CA ALA A 74 9.05 6.94 3.23
C ALA A 74 9.86 5.66 3.19
N ARG A 75 10.83 5.55 4.07
CA ARG A 75 11.76 4.42 4.08
C ARG A 75 11.55 3.59 5.33
N ILE A 76 11.30 2.30 5.13
CA ILE A 76 11.17 1.36 6.22
C ILE A 76 12.48 0.58 6.30
N HIS A 77 13.26 0.82 7.35
CA HIS A 77 14.55 0.16 7.54
C HIS A 77 14.35 -1.20 8.19
N SER A 78 15.14 -2.18 7.76
CA SER A 78 15.17 -3.50 8.34
C SER A 78 13.79 -4.13 8.48
N PRO A 79 13.05 -4.25 7.36
CA PRO A 79 11.73 -4.87 7.43
C PRO A 79 11.83 -6.33 7.81
N VAL A 80 10.91 -6.79 8.64
CA VAL A 80 10.89 -8.19 9.07
C VAL A 80 9.66 -8.93 8.59
N SER A 81 8.57 -8.23 8.25
CA SER A 81 7.40 -8.89 7.69
C SER A 81 6.67 -7.97 6.73
N VAL A 82 6.02 -8.58 5.74
CA VAL A 82 5.20 -7.89 4.76
C VAL A 82 3.90 -8.67 4.65
N HIS A 83 2.78 -7.98 4.88
CA HIS A 83 1.46 -8.58 4.75
C HIS A 83 0.63 -7.75 3.79
N VAL A 84 -0.18 -8.41 2.97
CA VAL A 84 -1.15 -7.72 2.15
C VAL A 84 -2.53 -8.13 2.62
N HIS A 85 -3.41 -7.13 2.79
CA HIS A 85 -4.80 -7.35 3.17
C HIS A 85 -5.63 -7.17 1.92
N GLU A 86 -6.39 -8.20 1.58
CA GLU A 86 -7.13 -8.26 0.31
C GLU A 86 -8.58 -8.62 0.54
N THR A 87 -9.44 -8.23 -0.41
CA THR A 87 -10.80 -8.73 -0.45
C THR A 87 -10.78 -10.17 -0.95
N THR A 88 -11.92 -10.84 -0.88
CA THR A 88 -12.03 -12.21 -1.41
C THR A 88 -11.81 -12.25 -2.91
N GLU A 89 -12.01 -11.14 -3.60
CA GLU A 89 -11.75 -11.04 -5.03
C GLU A 89 -10.30 -10.76 -5.35
N GLY A 90 -9.45 -10.62 -4.33
CA GLY A 90 -8.04 -10.39 -4.56
C GLY A 90 -7.64 -8.93 -4.72
N ILE A 91 -8.55 -8.01 -4.38
CA ILE A 91 -8.25 -6.59 -4.49
C ILE A 91 -7.52 -6.13 -3.23
N ALA A 92 -6.33 -5.58 -3.41
CA ALA A 92 -5.52 -5.14 -2.29
C ALA A 92 -6.15 -3.92 -1.62
N LEU A 93 -6.29 -3.98 -0.31
CA LEU A 93 -6.82 -2.89 0.49
C LEU A 93 -5.72 -2.19 1.29
N ARG A 94 -4.72 -2.94 1.71
CA ARG A 94 -3.68 -2.40 2.56
C ARG A 94 -2.43 -3.27 2.48
N LEU A 95 -1.29 -2.62 2.47
CA LEU A 95 0.01 -3.29 2.59
C LEU A 95 0.57 -2.92 3.95
N GLU A 96 0.97 -3.92 4.73
CA GLU A 96 1.52 -3.71 6.05
C GLU A 96 2.96 -4.19 6.08
N ILE A 97 3.87 -3.31 6.52
CA ILE A 97 5.28 -3.64 6.63
C ILE A 97 5.71 -3.37 8.07
N VAL A 98 6.29 -4.37 8.71
CA VAL A 98 6.75 -4.25 10.09
C VAL A 98 8.27 -4.29 10.10
N ASP A 99 8.89 -3.36 10.83
CA ASP A 99 10.34 -3.31 10.93
C ASP A 99 10.85 -4.11 12.12
N ASP A 100 12.17 -4.16 12.29
CA ASP A 100 12.78 -4.98 13.34
C ASP A 100 12.60 -4.40 14.73
N LYS A 101 12.03 -3.21 14.83
CA LYS A 101 11.69 -2.60 16.13
C LYS A 101 10.21 -2.77 16.46
N GLY A 102 9.50 -3.52 15.62
CA GLY A 102 8.08 -3.79 15.84
C GLY A 102 7.16 -2.68 15.37
N ARG A 103 7.68 -1.67 14.68
CA ARG A 103 6.84 -0.59 14.18
C ARG A 103 6.19 -1.01 12.86
N ALA A 104 4.92 -0.70 12.73
CA ALA A 104 4.15 -1.07 11.54
C ALA A 104 3.89 0.16 10.69
N THR A 105 4.08 0.02 9.40
CA THR A 105 3.72 1.03 8.42
C THR A 105 2.64 0.44 7.54
N HIS A 106 1.55 1.17 7.37
CA HIS A 106 0.42 0.72 6.56
C HIS A 106 0.26 1.64 5.37
N LEU A 107 0.20 1.03 4.18
CA LEU A 107 -0.17 1.74 2.96
C LEU A 107 -1.59 1.33 2.64
N ARG A 108 -2.55 2.23 2.87
CA ARG A 108 -3.97 1.94 2.69
C ARG A 108 -4.48 2.54 1.41
N PHE A 109 -5.22 1.76 0.65
CA PHE A 109 -5.87 2.27 -0.56
C PHE A 109 -7.25 2.76 -0.21
N GLY A 110 -7.60 3.92 -0.74
CA GLY A 110 -8.84 4.56 -0.38
C GLY A 110 -10.07 3.83 -0.88
N ALA A 111 -11.11 3.85 -0.08
CA ALA A 111 -12.38 3.29 -0.46
C ALA A 111 -13.00 4.06 -1.62
N ALA A 112 -12.57 5.27 -1.84
CA ALA A 112 -13.12 6.08 -2.91
C ALA A 112 -12.91 5.46 -4.28
N ALA A 113 -12.06 4.46 -4.37
CA ALA A 113 -11.89 3.74 -5.62
C ALA A 113 -13.13 2.96 -6.02
N ARG A 114 -14.07 2.78 -5.12
CA ARG A 114 -15.27 2.03 -5.42
C ARG A 114 -16.24 2.86 -6.25
N PRO A 115 -16.61 2.39 -7.41
CA PRO A 115 -17.52 3.14 -8.26
C PRO A 115 -18.88 3.39 -7.62
N GLU A 116 -19.35 2.46 -6.83
CA GLU A 116 -20.67 2.59 -6.21
C GLU A 116 -20.71 3.72 -5.20
N MET A 117 -19.56 4.17 -4.78
CA MET A 117 -19.52 5.32 -3.89
C MET A 117 -19.66 6.61 -4.66
N LEU A 118 -19.47 6.49 -5.93
CA LEU A 118 -19.50 7.67 -6.76
C LEU A 118 -20.86 7.91 -7.31
N ASP A 119 -21.60 7.01 -7.18
CA ASP A 119 -22.88 7.07 -7.61
C ASP A 119 -23.75 7.53 -6.76
N GLY A 120 -23.58 7.45 -6.69
CA GLY A 120 -24.00 7.45 -5.96
C GLY A 120 -24.56 7.13 -6.12
N VAL A 121 -24.86 6.88 -6.62
CA VAL A 121 -25.21 6.67 -6.71
C VAL A 121 -25.55 6.27 -7.00
N ALA A 122 -25.97 5.92 -7.31
CA ALA A 122 -26.23 5.79 -7.48
C ALA A 122 -26.60 5.49 -7.81
N PRO A 123 -27.06 5.12 -8.17
CA PRO A 123 -27.36 5.12 -8.39
C PRO A 123 -27.74 5.19 -8.51
N GLY A 124 -28.31 4.86 -8.85
CA GLY A 124 -28.42 5.31 -8.71
C GLY A 124 -28.40 5.45 -8.86
N GLU A 125 -28.69 5.20 -9.00
CA GLU A 125 -28.42 5.78 -8.90
C GLU A 125 -27.97 5.83 -9.13
N LEU A 126 -28.47 5.51 -9.49
CA LEU A 126 -27.99 5.97 -9.53
C LEU A 126 -27.76 5.90 -9.69
N SER A 127 -28.21 5.55 -9.72
CA SER A 127 -27.91 5.96 -9.59
C SER A 127 -27.67 5.97 -9.68
N HIS A 128 -28.39 5.65 -10.03
CA HIS A 128 -28.09 6.18 -9.86
C HIS A 128 -27.91 6.33 -9.96
#